data_3b3d809f8104858d4e25821087a434ba
#
_entry.id   3b3d809f8104858d4e25821087a434ba
#
_cell.length_a   1.000
_cell.length_b   1.000
_cell.length_c   1.000
_cell.angle_alpha   90.00
_cell.angle_beta   90.00
_cell.angle_gamma   90.00
#
_symmetry.space_group_name_H-M   'P 1'
#
loop_
_entity.id
_entity.type
_entity.pdbx_description
1 polymer ?
#
loop_
_entity_poly.entity_id
_entity_poly.type
_entity_poly.pdbx_seq_one_letter_code
_entity_poly.pdbx_strand_id
1 'polypeptide(L)'
;MFGVSQPPKTRRPGPPHNPGVRELVEGKRRWSSPPNLEIAKQGFRGWNERGYLPHRDEPGLTQFVTFRLADSFPESLRSEWEHLWKIEDDQQRRAELESYLDKGRGECHLRRPEIAKFVEDAVLFFHGQRYDLHAWVVMPNHVHALFKGEATPMAEILESWKKHTAFKANRLLHRRGEFWQADYWDTFMRDSGHELETRNYIENNPAKAGLVLDPKTWPWSSARFRDEFGSLKL
;
A
#
# COMPACT_ATOMS: atom_id res chain seq x y z
N MET A 1 52.43 3.15 9.72
CA MET A 1 51.10 3.53 9.16
C MET A 1 50.40 2.25 8.74
N PHE A 2 49.50 1.76 9.57
CA PHE A 2 48.74 0.55 9.25
C PHE A 2 47.38 0.99 8.64
N GLY A 3 47.18 0.68 7.36
CA GLY A 3 45.95 0.94 6.67
C GLY A 3 44.84 0.00 7.18
N VAL A 4 43.83 0.57 7.78
CA VAL A 4 42.59 -0.17 8.15
C VAL A 4 41.79 -0.40 6.88
N SER A 5 41.80 -1.65 6.37
CA SER A 5 40.95 -2.05 5.26
C SER A 5 39.51 -2.12 5.76
N GLN A 6 38.62 -1.36 5.11
CA GLN A 6 37.20 -1.47 5.35
C GLN A 6 36.69 -2.89 5.00
N PRO A 7 35.78 -3.48 5.79
CA PRO A 7 35.18 -4.76 5.45
C PRO A 7 34.35 -4.62 4.17
N PRO A 8 34.27 -5.66 3.33
CA PRO A 8 33.52 -5.62 2.10
C PRO A 8 32.04 -5.37 2.42
N LYS A 9 31.44 -4.40 1.72
CA LYS A 9 30.00 -4.14 1.79
C LYS A 9 29.28 -5.43 1.35
N THR A 10 28.69 -6.14 2.29
CA THR A 10 27.83 -7.29 2.01
C THR A 10 26.67 -6.79 1.16
N ARG A 11 26.62 -7.20 -0.09
CA ARG A 11 25.43 -7.04 -0.94
C ARG A 11 24.28 -7.68 -0.19
N ARG A 12 23.25 -6.91 0.13
CA ARG A 12 21.97 -7.46 0.60
C ARG A 12 21.50 -8.52 -0.41
N PRO A 13 21.05 -9.69 0.04
CA PRO A 13 20.46 -10.66 -0.87
C PRO A 13 19.30 -9.96 -1.59
N GLY A 14 19.38 -9.93 -2.90
CA GLY A 14 18.25 -9.52 -3.74
C GLY A 14 17.04 -10.42 -3.45
N PRO A 15 15.84 -10.04 -3.91
CA PRO A 15 14.66 -10.88 -3.76
C PRO A 15 15.00 -12.31 -4.19
N PRO A 16 14.45 -13.35 -3.52
CA PRO A 16 14.81 -14.73 -3.75
C PRO A 16 14.75 -15.02 -5.24
N HIS A 17 15.81 -15.66 -5.75
CA HIS A 17 15.97 -16.00 -7.16
C HIS A 17 14.79 -16.83 -7.65
N ASN A 18 13.79 -16.17 -8.18
CA ASN A 18 12.91 -16.76 -9.17
C ASN A 18 13.46 -16.34 -10.54
N PRO A 19 13.68 -17.23 -11.51
CA PRO A 19 14.21 -16.87 -12.82
C PRO A 19 13.14 -16.12 -13.62
N GLY A 20 12.79 -14.94 -13.19
CA GLY A 20 11.94 -14.01 -13.93
C GLY A 20 12.69 -13.48 -15.14
N VAL A 21 12.04 -13.47 -16.28
CA VAL A 21 12.57 -12.87 -17.51
C VAL A 21 12.72 -11.37 -17.26
N ARG A 22 13.94 -10.88 -17.36
CA ARG A 22 14.28 -9.47 -17.23
C ARG A 22 14.30 -8.87 -18.62
N GLU A 23 13.21 -8.32 -19.07
CA GLU A 23 13.17 -7.57 -20.33
C GLU A 23 13.46 -6.10 -20.11
N LEU A 24 14.41 -5.57 -20.87
CA LEU A 24 14.64 -4.13 -21.01
C LEU A 24 13.81 -3.64 -22.19
N VAL A 25 12.70 -2.96 -21.92
CA VAL A 25 11.93 -2.28 -22.95
C VAL A 25 12.02 -0.78 -22.69
N GLU A 26 12.57 -0.03 -23.66
CA GLU A 26 12.73 1.43 -23.61
C GLU A 26 13.47 1.98 -22.37
N GLY A 27 14.55 1.31 -21.95
CA GLY A 27 15.35 1.72 -20.79
C GLY A 27 14.71 1.50 -19.42
N LYS A 28 13.49 0.93 -19.36
CA LYS A 28 12.82 0.56 -18.11
C LYS A 28 13.00 -0.94 -17.86
N ARG A 29 13.37 -1.28 -16.63
CA ARG A 29 13.46 -2.68 -16.19
C ARG A 29 12.07 -3.18 -15.86
N ARG A 30 11.54 -4.14 -16.60
CA ARG A 30 10.31 -4.85 -16.25
C ARG A 30 10.66 -6.13 -15.49
N TRP A 31 9.98 -6.34 -14.40
CA TRP A 31 10.01 -7.59 -13.66
C TRP A 31 8.73 -8.34 -13.94
N SER A 32 8.81 -9.51 -14.55
CA SER A 32 7.68 -10.41 -14.62
C SER A 32 8.17 -11.83 -14.37
N SER A 33 7.49 -12.52 -13.49
CA SER A 33 7.61 -13.95 -13.31
C SER A 33 6.19 -14.47 -13.26
N PRO A 34 5.75 -15.17 -14.32
CA PRO A 34 4.40 -15.70 -14.35
C PRO A 34 4.21 -16.65 -13.14
N PRO A 35 3.02 -16.64 -12.55
CA PRO A 35 2.68 -17.58 -11.50
C PRO A 35 2.65 -19.00 -12.06
N ASN A 36 2.67 -19.99 -11.19
CA ASN A 36 2.40 -21.35 -11.59
C ASN A 36 0.98 -21.44 -12.22
N LEU A 37 0.74 -22.42 -13.12
CA LEU A 37 -0.49 -22.52 -13.89
C LEU A 37 -1.76 -22.63 -13.02
N GLU A 38 -1.69 -23.26 -11.85
CA GLU A 38 -2.85 -23.43 -10.97
C GLU A 38 -3.26 -22.13 -10.31
N ILE A 39 -2.30 -21.34 -9.83
CA ILE A 39 -2.60 -20.02 -9.24
C ILE A 39 -2.94 -18.97 -10.32
N ALA A 40 -2.42 -19.11 -11.54
CA ALA A 40 -2.81 -18.29 -12.68
C ALA A 40 -4.29 -18.48 -13.06
N LYS A 41 -4.81 -19.71 -13.00
CA LYS A 41 -6.25 -19.98 -13.23
C LYS A 41 -7.16 -19.29 -12.20
N GLN A 42 -6.66 -19.01 -11.01
CA GLN A 42 -7.37 -18.27 -9.97
C GLN A 42 -7.27 -16.75 -10.14
N GLY A 43 -6.57 -16.26 -11.17
CA GLY A 43 -6.42 -14.84 -11.47
C GLY A 43 -5.18 -14.18 -10.87
N PHE A 44 -4.36 -14.90 -10.10
CA PHE A 44 -3.11 -14.37 -9.56
C PHE A 44 -2.08 -14.14 -10.67
N ARG A 45 -1.29 -13.08 -10.53
CA ARG A 45 -0.37 -12.62 -11.56
C ARG A 45 1.10 -12.90 -11.26
N GLY A 46 1.41 -13.41 -10.05
CA GLY A 46 2.80 -13.57 -9.60
C GLY A 46 3.52 -12.22 -9.50
N TRP A 47 4.79 -12.20 -9.87
CA TRP A 47 5.51 -10.94 -10.05
C TRP A 47 5.07 -10.25 -11.33
N ASN A 48 4.55 -9.05 -11.24
CA ASN A 48 4.08 -8.26 -12.38
C ASN A 48 4.33 -6.77 -12.18
N GLU A 49 4.42 -6.03 -13.30
CA GLU A 49 4.52 -4.58 -13.31
C GLU A 49 3.28 -3.98 -13.98
N ARG A 50 2.74 -2.92 -13.39
CA ARG A 50 1.60 -2.16 -13.92
C ARG A 50 2.01 -0.74 -14.31
N GLY A 51 3.21 -0.57 -14.80
CA GLY A 51 3.73 0.73 -15.25
C GLY A 51 4.98 1.17 -14.52
N TYR A 52 4.98 1.29 -13.21
CA TYR A 52 6.11 1.86 -12.48
C TYR A 52 6.65 1.00 -11.35
N LEU A 53 5.84 0.14 -10.75
CA LEU A 53 6.20 -0.66 -9.59
C LEU A 53 6.08 -2.15 -9.87
N PRO A 54 7.02 -2.94 -9.35
CA PRO A 54 6.84 -4.38 -9.29
C PRO A 54 5.83 -4.72 -8.18
N HIS A 55 4.83 -5.50 -8.55
CA HIS A 55 3.82 -6.07 -7.65
C HIS A 55 4.06 -7.55 -7.50
N ARG A 56 3.78 -8.09 -6.32
CA ARG A 56 3.78 -9.53 -6.08
C ARG A 56 2.39 -9.99 -5.67
N ASP A 57 1.75 -10.78 -6.53
CA ASP A 57 0.36 -11.22 -6.38
C ASP A 57 0.31 -12.75 -6.36
N GLU A 58 0.40 -13.33 -5.17
CA GLU A 58 0.39 -14.77 -4.91
C GLU A 58 -0.51 -15.07 -3.70
N PRO A 59 -1.16 -16.26 -3.66
CA PRO A 59 -2.00 -16.64 -2.53
C PRO A 59 -1.20 -16.78 -1.23
N GLY A 60 -1.82 -16.47 -0.11
CA GLY A 60 -1.25 -16.63 1.22
C GLY A 60 -0.22 -15.57 1.62
N LEU A 61 0.04 -14.56 0.79
CA LEU A 61 0.92 -13.46 1.17
C LEU A 61 0.20 -12.43 2.05
N THR A 62 0.86 -12.05 3.14
CA THR A 62 0.50 -10.83 3.86
C THR A 62 1.09 -9.64 3.13
N GLN A 63 0.23 -8.72 2.71
CA GLN A 63 0.59 -7.58 1.87
C GLN A 63 0.17 -6.27 2.52
N PHE A 64 1.08 -5.32 2.49
CA PHE A 64 0.82 -3.93 2.81
C PHE A 64 0.55 -3.18 1.52
N VAL A 65 -0.55 -2.44 1.46
CA VAL A 65 -0.93 -1.63 0.31
C VAL A 65 -1.19 -0.19 0.70
N THR A 66 -0.84 0.72 -0.20
CA THR A 66 -1.18 2.14 -0.12
C THR A 66 -1.87 2.56 -1.41
N PHE A 67 -3.09 3.06 -1.30
CA PHE A 67 -3.81 3.67 -2.41
C PHE A 67 -4.31 5.07 -2.04
N ARG A 68 -4.40 5.97 -3.00
CA ARG A 68 -4.54 7.39 -2.76
C ARG A 68 -5.56 8.06 -3.67
N LEU A 69 -6.07 9.21 -3.26
CA LEU A 69 -6.93 10.03 -4.10
C LEU A 69 -6.22 10.47 -5.39
N ALA A 70 -6.98 10.63 -6.46
CA ALA A 70 -6.44 10.99 -7.78
C ALA A 70 -5.70 12.34 -7.76
N ASP A 71 -6.14 13.27 -6.93
CA ASP A 71 -5.61 14.63 -6.78
C ASP A 71 -4.58 14.79 -5.66
N SER A 72 -4.25 13.71 -4.92
CA SER A 72 -3.28 13.76 -3.82
C SER A 72 -1.85 14.09 -4.27
N PHE A 73 -1.59 13.97 -5.57
CA PHE A 73 -0.33 14.35 -6.19
C PHE A 73 -0.63 15.23 -7.40
N PRO A 74 -0.74 16.55 -7.21
CA PRO A 74 -1.10 17.47 -8.27
C PRO A 74 -0.02 17.52 -9.36
N GLU A 75 -0.43 17.85 -10.58
CA GLU A 75 0.46 17.91 -11.77
C GLU A 75 1.63 18.88 -11.57
N SER A 76 1.43 19.92 -10.75
CA SER A 76 2.51 20.87 -10.38
C SER A 76 3.70 20.20 -9.67
N LEU A 77 3.55 18.97 -9.16
CA LEU A 77 4.59 18.18 -8.50
C LEU A 77 5.13 17.04 -9.38
N ARG A 78 4.87 17.09 -10.69
CA ARG A 78 5.30 16.05 -11.62
C ARG A 78 6.82 15.81 -11.59
N SER A 79 7.61 16.87 -11.45
CA SER A 79 9.08 16.75 -11.33
C SER A 79 9.53 16.01 -10.07
N GLU A 80 8.83 16.22 -8.95
CA GLU A 80 9.10 15.53 -7.68
C GLU A 80 8.65 14.07 -7.78
N TRP A 81 7.54 13.80 -8.46
CA TRP A 81 7.12 12.45 -8.80
C TRP A 81 8.17 11.72 -9.65
N GLU A 82 8.69 12.37 -10.69
CA GLU A 82 9.77 11.83 -11.51
C GLU A 82 11.05 11.59 -10.72
N HIS A 83 11.33 12.44 -9.71
CA HIS A 83 12.45 12.23 -8.79
C HIS A 83 12.27 10.97 -7.93
N LEU A 84 11.07 10.76 -7.37
CA LEU A 84 10.76 9.56 -6.58
C LEU A 84 11.04 8.26 -7.36
N TRP A 85 10.75 8.26 -8.67
CA TRP A 85 11.01 7.09 -9.53
C TRP A 85 12.49 6.81 -9.77
N LYS A 86 13.36 7.79 -9.60
CA LYS A 86 14.81 7.64 -9.75
C LYS A 86 15.47 7.06 -8.50
N ILE A 87 14.79 7.04 -7.37
CA ILE A 87 15.29 6.46 -6.13
C ILE A 87 15.29 4.94 -6.27
N GLU A 88 16.48 4.35 -6.30
CA GLU A 88 16.64 2.89 -6.44
C GLU A 88 16.31 2.13 -5.15
N ASP A 89 16.51 2.74 -3.99
CA ASP A 89 16.18 2.13 -2.70
C ASP A 89 14.69 2.22 -2.45
N ASP A 90 14.02 1.07 -2.39
CA ASP A 90 12.57 0.97 -2.20
C ASP A 90 12.11 1.55 -0.85
N GLN A 91 12.92 1.42 0.19
CA GLN A 91 12.59 1.93 1.53
C GLN A 91 12.65 3.45 1.55
N GLN A 92 13.69 4.04 0.95
CA GLN A 92 13.82 5.49 0.83
C GLN A 92 12.71 6.06 -0.05
N ARG A 93 12.46 5.47 -1.23
CA ARG A 93 11.41 5.91 -2.15
C ARG A 93 10.04 5.93 -1.47
N ARG A 94 9.74 4.88 -0.69
CA ARG A 94 8.51 4.78 0.08
C ARG A 94 8.42 5.87 1.14
N ALA A 95 9.48 6.07 1.93
CA ALA A 95 9.50 7.09 2.98
C ALA A 95 9.27 8.50 2.41
N GLU A 96 9.85 8.81 1.25
CA GLU A 96 9.63 10.08 0.56
C GLU A 96 8.19 10.22 0.04
N LEU A 97 7.65 9.18 -0.60
CA LEU A 97 6.24 9.20 -1.04
C LEU A 97 5.30 9.47 0.13
N GLU A 98 5.49 8.78 1.24
CA GLU A 98 4.68 8.94 2.45
C GLU A 98 4.78 10.35 3.00
N SER A 99 6.00 10.92 3.04
CA SER A 99 6.20 12.32 3.40
C SER A 99 5.41 13.29 2.52
N TYR A 100 5.22 12.97 1.22
CA TYR A 100 4.37 13.76 0.34
C TYR A 100 2.88 13.60 0.65
N LEU A 101 2.43 12.38 0.89
CA LEU A 101 1.03 12.09 1.21
C LEU A 101 0.63 12.71 2.56
N ASP A 102 1.50 12.64 3.56
CA ASP A 102 1.29 13.22 4.90
C ASP A 102 1.14 14.75 4.88
N LYS A 103 1.68 15.43 3.87
CA LYS A 103 1.46 16.88 3.67
C LYS A 103 0.00 17.22 3.34
N GLY A 104 -0.87 16.24 3.14
CA GLY A 104 -2.30 16.43 2.95
C GLY A 104 -2.65 17.26 1.72
N ARG A 105 -1.98 17.03 0.60
CA ARG A 105 -2.24 17.73 -0.67
C ARG A 105 -3.49 17.19 -1.36
N GLY A 106 -4.09 18.02 -2.22
CA GLY A 106 -5.37 17.76 -2.87
C GLY A 106 -6.55 18.16 -1.98
N GLU A 107 -7.76 17.83 -2.40
CA GLU A 107 -9.01 18.16 -1.70
C GLU A 107 -9.21 17.39 -0.39
N CYS A 108 -8.40 16.37 -0.15
CA CYS A 108 -8.45 15.56 1.08
C CYS A 108 -9.86 15.08 1.42
N HIS A 109 -10.61 14.61 0.44
CA HIS A 109 -12.01 14.21 0.58
C HIS A 109 -12.25 13.17 1.68
N LEU A 110 -11.22 12.38 2.06
CA LEU A 110 -11.31 11.39 3.14
C LEU A 110 -11.35 12.02 4.54
N ARG A 111 -11.17 13.35 4.66
CA ARG A 111 -11.45 14.09 5.93
C ARG A 111 -12.94 14.12 6.26
N ARG A 112 -13.80 13.94 5.26
CA ARG A 112 -15.25 13.90 5.48
C ARG A 112 -15.60 12.56 6.13
N PRO A 113 -16.23 12.57 7.33
CA PRO A 113 -16.52 11.34 8.07
C PRO A 113 -17.33 10.32 7.25
N GLU A 114 -18.28 10.80 6.44
CA GLU A 114 -19.12 9.93 5.62
C GLU A 114 -18.30 9.19 4.54
N ILE A 115 -17.31 9.86 3.95
CA ILE A 115 -16.45 9.26 2.92
C ILE A 115 -15.45 8.30 3.55
N ALA A 116 -14.81 8.71 4.67
CA ALA A 116 -13.91 7.84 5.41
C ALA A 116 -14.63 6.56 5.87
N LYS A 117 -15.88 6.69 6.34
CA LYS A 117 -16.71 5.54 6.69
C LYS A 117 -16.99 4.62 5.49
N PHE A 118 -17.28 5.15 4.32
CA PHE A 118 -17.47 4.31 3.12
C PHE A 118 -16.21 3.48 2.81
N VAL A 119 -15.03 4.08 3.03
CA VAL A 119 -13.76 3.39 2.79
C VAL A 119 -13.52 2.34 3.85
N GLU A 120 -13.68 2.66 5.13
CA GLU A 120 -13.50 1.70 6.21
C GLU A 120 -14.49 0.53 6.08
N ASP A 121 -15.78 0.81 5.81
CA ASP A 121 -16.79 -0.24 5.61
C ASP A 121 -16.41 -1.17 4.44
N ALA A 122 -15.88 -0.61 3.36
CA ALA A 122 -15.45 -1.42 2.20
C ALA A 122 -14.25 -2.31 2.53
N VAL A 123 -13.28 -1.80 3.31
CA VAL A 123 -12.10 -2.55 3.74
C VAL A 123 -12.47 -3.66 4.73
N LEU A 124 -13.46 -3.44 5.57
CA LEU A 124 -13.94 -4.43 6.55
C LEU A 124 -14.86 -5.49 5.94
N PHE A 125 -15.58 -5.18 4.87
CA PHE A 125 -16.73 -5.95 4.39
C PHE A 125 -16.44 -7.42 4.09
N PHE A 126 -15.29 -7.74 3.53
CA PHE A 126 -14.90 -9.11 3.20
C PHE A 126 -13.83 -9.69 4.12
N HIS A 127 -13.57 -9.05 5.26
CA HIS A 127 -12.71 -9.61 6.29
C HIS A 127 -13.22 -10.99 6.75
N GLY A 128 -12.30 -11.96 6.87
CA GLY A 128 -12.64 -13.35 7.20
C GLY A 128 -13.30 -14.15 6.06
N GLN A 129 -13.47 -13.57 4.86
CA GLN A 129 -14.07 -14.24 3.69
C GLN A 129 -13.12 -14.27 2.48
N ARG A 130 -12.63 -13.11 2.03
CA ARG A 130 -11.72 -12.98 0.89
C ARG A 130 -10.29 -12.69 1.32
N TYR A 131 -10.12 -12.13 2.49
CA TYR A 131 -8.84 -11.79 3.09
C TYR A 131 -8.99 -11.66 4.61
N ASP A 132 -7.87 -11.83 5.30
CA ASP A 132 -7.75 -11.50 6.72
C ASP A 132 -7.10 -10.13 6.87
N LEU A 133 -7.83 -9.19 7.43
CA LEU A 133 -7.36 -7.82 7.63
C LEU A 133 -6.57 -7.74 8.95
N HIS A 134 -5.33 -7.28 8.87
CA HIS A 134 -4.42 -7.21 10.01
C HIS A 134 -4.30 -5.79 10.57
N ALA A 135 -4.31 -4.78 9.70
CA ALA A 135 -4.32 -3.37 10.09
C ALA A 135 -4.81 -2.49 8.94
N TRP A 136 -5.38 -1.32 9.27
CA TRP A 136 -5.71 -0.28 8.30
C TRP A 136 -5.71 1.09 8.94
N VAL A 137 -5.60 2.12 8.08
CA VAL A 137 -5.89 3.50 8.42
C VAL A 137 -6.39 4.25 7.18
N VAL A 138 -7.43 5.04 7.35
CA VAL A 138 -7.91 6.00 6.34
C VAL A 138 -7.38 7.37 6.73
N MET A 139 -6.40 7.85 5.97
CA MET A 139 -5.79 9.17 6.09
C MET A 139 -6.56 10.19 5.22
N PRO A 140 -6.32 11.51 5.37
CA PRO A 140 -7.07 12.54 4.64
C PRO A 140 -7.12 12.39 3.11
N ASN A 141 -6.09 11.81 2.48
CA ASN A 141 -5.96 11.70 1.02
C ASN A 141 -5.45 10.33 0.53
N HIS A 142 -5.21 9.38 1.44
CA HIS A 142 -4.77 8.04 1.11
C HIS A 142 -5.22 7.02 2.16
N VAL A 143 -5.01 5.75 1.87
CA VAL A 143 -5.37 4.62 2.74
C VAL A 143 -4.21 3.66 2.79
N HIS A 144 -3.89 3.19 3.98
CA HIS A 144 -3.01 2.05 4.20
C HIS A 144 -3.82 0.86 4.67
N ALA A 145 -3.51 -0.32 4.15
CA ALA A 145 -4.07 -1.57 4.64
C ALA A 145 -3.02 -2.68 4.63
N LEU A 146 -3.03 -3.50 5.66
CA LEU A 146 -2.24 -4.72 5.78
C LEU A 146 -3.21 -5.89 5.86
N PHE A 147 -3.15 -6.80 4.91
CA PHE A 147 -4.05 -7.95 4.85
C PHE A 147 -3.39 -9.18 4.22
N LYS A 148 -3.93 -10.35 4.51
CA LYS A 148 -3.55 -11.62 3.93
C LYS A 148 -4.66 -12.12 3.02
N GLY A 149 -4.38 -12.27 1.72
CA GLY A 149 -5.30 -12.86 0.75
C GLY A 149 -4.98 -14.32 0.52
N GLU A 150 -5.98 -15.20 0.60
CA GLU A 150 -5.78 -16.64 0.37
C GLU A 150 -6.19 -17.06 -1.04
N ALA A 151 -7.41 -16.75 -1.45
CA ALA A 151 -8.00 -17.21 -2.71
C ALA A 151 -8.39 -16.08 -3.67
N THR A 152 -8.34 -14.83 -3.21
CA THR A 152 -8.72 -13.67 -4.02
C THR A 152 -7.47 -12.85 -4.34
N PRO A 153 -7.16 -12.60 -5.62
CA PRO A 153 -6.03 -11.75 -6.01
C PRO A 153 -6.12 -10.34 -5.41
N MET A 154 -4.97 -9.82 -4.97
CA MET A 154 -4.88 -8.48 -4.40
C MET A 154 -5.48 -7.40 -5.32
N ALA A 155 -5.27 -7.54 -6.62
CA ALA A 155 -5.81 -6.62 -7.61
C ALA A 155 -7.34 -6.55 -7.58
N GLU A 156 -8.03 -7.68 -7.41
CA GLU A 156 -9.49 -7.75 -7.33
C GLU A 156 -10.00 -7.15 -6.02
N ILE A 157 -9.30 -7.40 -4.92
CA ILE A 157 -9.62 -6.84 -3.60
C ILE A 157 -9.59 -5.30 -3.70
N LEU A 158 -8.48 -4.73 -4.19
CA LEU A 158 -8.31 -3.29 -4.31
C LEU A 158 -9.28 -2.67 -5.32
N GLU A 159 -9.54 -3.34 -6.43
CA GLU A 159 -10.51 -2.88 -7.40
C GLU A 159 -11.92 -2.81 -6.78
N SER A 160 -12.31 -3.81 -6.00
CA SER A 160 -13.58 -3.83 -5.27
C SER A 160 -13.69 -2.65 -4.31
N TRP A 161 -12.67 -2.41 -3.47
CA TRP A 161 -12.66 -1.28 -2.55
C TRP A 161 -12.76 0.06 -3.30
N LYS A 162 -11.90 0.25 -4.31
CA LYS A 162 -11.82 1.50 -5.07
C LYS A 162 -13.10 1.80 -5.85
N LYS A 163 -13.66 0.82 -6.56
CA LYS A 163 -14.91 1.01 -7.34
C LYS A 163 -16.09 1.37 -6.45
N HIS A 164 -16.30 0.59 -5.37
CA HIS A 164 -17.42 0.81 -4.46
C HIS A 164 -17.35 2.18 -3.80
N THR A 165 -16.19 2.54 -3.26
CA THR A 165 -16.01 3.80 -2.54
C THR A 165 -16.02 5.02 -3.46
N ALA A 166 -15.42 4.92 -4.66
CA ALA A 166 -15.47 5.98 -5.66
C ALA A 166 -16.92 6.29 -6.09
N PHE A 167 -17.74 5.26 -6.30
CA PHE A 167 -19.15 5.43 -6.65
C PHE A 167 -19.90 6.22 -5.55
N LYS A 168 -19.78 5.78 -4.29
CA LYS A 168 -20.43 6.44 -3.15
C LYS A 168 -19.92 7.86 -2.92
N ALA A 169 -18.60 8.05 -2.95
CA ALA A 169 -17.97 9.35 -2.72
C ALA A 169 -18.33 10.34 -3.82
N ASN A 170 -18.23 9.97 -5.09
CA ASN A 170 -18.59 10.84 -6.21
C ASN A 170 -20.07 11.24 -6.18
N ARG A 171 -20.96 10.31 -5.77
CA ARG A 171 -22.38 10.62 -5.59
C ARG A 171 -22.61 11.63 -4.46
N LEU A 172 -21.94 11.45 -3.30
CA LEU A 172 -22.05 12.36 -2.18
C LEU A 172 -21.49 13.75 -2.50
N LEU A 173 -20.41 13.80 -3.29
CA LEU A 173 -19.72 15.03 -3.68
C LEU A 173 -20.37 15.70 -4.92
N HIS A 174 -21.41 15.11 -5.49
CA HIS A 174 -22.05 15.57 -6.74
C HIS A 174 -21.05 15.77 -7.89
N ARG A 175 -20.02 14.92 -7.97
CA ARG A 175 -18.96 14.98 -8.98
C ARG A 175 -18.90 13.71 -9.83
N ARG A 176 -18.17 13.80 -10.95
CA ARG A 176 -17.83 12.67 -11.84
C ARG A 176 -16.31 12.62 -12.03
N GLY A 177 -15.83 11.51 -12.56
CA GLY A 177 -14.41 11.31 -12.85
C GLY A 177 -13.69 10.46 -11.81
N GLU A 178 -12.38 10.42 -11.91
CA GLU A 178 -11.52 9.61 -11.06
C GLU A 178 -11.56 10.12 -9.62
N PHE A 179 -11.81 9.20 -8.68
CA PHE A 179 -11.72 9.46 -7.25
C PHE A 179 -10.40 8.94 -6.68
N TRP A 180 -9.98 7.77 -7.11
CA TRP A 180 -8.72 7.15 -6.73
C TRP A 180 -7.72 7.21 -7.89
N GLN A 181 -6.44 7.36 -7.56
CA GLN A 181 -5.38 7.10 -8.52
C GLN A 181 -5.48 5.67 -9.05
N ALA A 182 -5.20 5.45 -10.34
CA ALA A 182 -5.36 4.13 -10.96
C ALA A 182 -4.46 3.09 -10.28
N ASP A 183 -3.22 3.43 -10.04
CA ASP A 183 -2.21 2.56 -9.44
C ASP A 183 -2.22 2.61 -7.90
N TYR A 184 -1.51 1.68 -7.27
CA TYR A 184 -1.31 1.56 -5.84
C TYR A 184 0.09 1.05 -5.54
N TRP A 185 0.53 1.20 -4.30
CA TRP A 185 1.79 0.67 -3.80
C TRP A 185 1.54 -0.56 -2.96
N ASP A 186 2.37 -1.60 -3.13
CA ASP A 186 2.33 -2.79 -2.29
C ASP A 186 3.73 -3.26 -1.89
N THR A 187 3.77 -3.94 -0.76
CA THR A 187 4.95 -4.63 -0.25
C THR A 187 4.48 -5.86 0.50
N PHE A 188 5.04 -7.04 0.17
CA PHE A 188 4.74 -8.25 0.92
C PHE A 188 5.57 -8.37 2.20
N MET A 189 4.98 -8.95 3.24
CA MET A 189 5.66 -9.20 4.51
C MET A 189 6.58 -10.40 4.39
N ARG A 190 7.80 -10.25 4.88
CA ARG A 190 8.85 -11.29 4.81
C ARG A 190 8.81 -12.22 6.02
N ASP A 191 8.43 -11.69 7.15
CA ASP A 191 8.39 -12.37 8.44
C ASP A 191 7.44 -11.62 9.41
N SER A 192 7.21 -12.20 10.57
CA SER A 192 6.33 -11.62 11.60
C SER A 192 6.86 -10.32 12.19
N GLY A 193 8.18 -10.12 12.22
CA GLY A 193 8.80 -8.87 12.68
C GLY A 193 8.47 -7.73 11.71
N HIS A 194 8.66 -7.95 10.42
CA HIS A 194 8.30 -6.99 9.38
C HIS A 194 6.80 -6.68 9.37
N GLU A 195 5.95 -7.69 9.62
CA GLU A 195 4.51 -7.49 9.75
C GLU A 195 4.16 -6.62 10.96
N LEU A 196 4.78 -6.87 12.12
CA LEU A 196 4.58 -6.09 13.33
C LEU A 196 5.00 -4.62 13.15
N GLU A 197 6.16 -4.38 12.56
CA GLU A 197 6.65 -3.04 12.25
C GLU A 197 5.68 -2.30 11.29
N THR A 198 5.22 -2.98 10.26
CA THR A 198 4.28 -2.42 9.29
C THR A 198 2.92 -2.11 9.92
N ARG A 199 2.40 -3.01 10.78
CA ARG A 199 1.19 -2.76 11.57
C ARG A 199 1.33 -1.51 12.42
N ASN A 200 2.40 -1.43 13.19
CA ASN A 200 2.67 -0.28 14.05
C ASN A 200 2.81 1.01 13.24
N TYR A 201 3.46 0.93 12.08
CA TYR A 201 3.57 2.05 11.15
C TYR A 201 2.17 2.54 10.70
N ILE A 202 1.30 1.63 10.25
CA ILE A 202 -0.06 1.96 9.79
C ILE A 202 -0.86 2.64 10.89
N GLU A 203 -0.86 2.05 12.08
CA GLU A 203 -1.68 2.52 13.20
C GLU A 203 -1.19 3.83 13.80
N ASN A 204 0.13 4.09 13.78
CA ASN A 204 0.72 5.35 14.25
C ASN A 204 0.71 6.48 13.21
N ASN A 205 0.31 6.21 11.95
CA ASN A 205 0.35 7.19 10.87
C ASN A 205 -0.39 8.50 11.20
N PRO A 206 -1.61 8.49 11.79
CA PRO A 206 -2.30 9.73 12.15
C PRO A 206 -1.56 10.57 13.21
N ALA A 207 -0.90 9.94 14.17
CA ALA A 207 -0.10 10.64 15.17
C ALA A 207 1.18 11.21 14.57
N LYS A 208 1.87 10.44 13.72
CA LYS A 208 3.04 10.88 12.97
C LYS A 208 2.74 12.09 12.08
N ALA A 209 1.56 12.11 11.45
CA ALA A 209 1.07 13.23 10.64
C ALA A 209 0.53 14.41 11.48
N GLY A 210 0.58 14.35 12.82
CA GLY A 210 0.12 15.39 13.71
C GLY A 210 -1.41 15.59 13.73
N LEU A 211 -2.19 14.60 13.29
CA LEU A 211 -3.64 14.68 13.26
C LEU A 211 -4.28 14.36 14.61
N VAL A 212 -3.63 13.52 15.41
CA VAL A 212 -4.01 13.15 16.77
C VAL A 212 -2.76 12.98 17.63
N LEU A 213 -2.91 13.01 18.97
CA LEU A 213 -1.81 12.68 19.88
C LEU A 213 -1.73 11.17 20.15
N ASP A 214 -2.88 10.53 20.35
CA ASP A 214 -3.01 9.08 20.56
C ASP A 214 -3.61 8.43 19.31
N PRO A 215 -2.89 7.47 18.67
CA PRO A 215 -3.39 6.75 17.50
C PRO A 215 -4.75 6.08 17.69
N LYS A 216 -5.08 5.66 18.91
CA LYS A 216 -6.36 5.03 19.23
C LYS A 216 -7.54 5.99 19.13
N THR A 217 -7.29 7.28 19.16
CA THR A 217 -8.35 8.32 19.03
C THR A 217 -8.69 8.63 17.57
N TRP A 218 -7.88 8.14 16.60
CA TRP A 218 -8.20 8.32 15.19
C TRP A 218 -9.35 7.40 14.77
N PRO A 219 -10.51 7.96 14.35
CA PRO A 219 -11.74 7.18 14.18
C PRO A 219 -11.70 6.17 13.01
N TRP A 220 -10.73 6.29 12.11
CA TRP A 220 -10.66 5.52 10.88
C TRP A 220 -9.39 4.64 10.82
N SER A 221 -9.07 3.99 11.95
CA SER A 221 -7.88 3.15 12.08
C SER A 221 -8.19 1.88 12.89
N SER A 222 -7.48 0.80 12.56
CA SER A 222 -7.47 -0.44 13.34
C SER A 222 -6.96 -0.26 14.77
N ALA A 223 -6.18 0.80 15.05
CA ALA A 223 -5.63 1.09 16.37
C ALA A 223 -6.70 1.10 17.48
N ARG A 224 -7.90 1.61 17.16
CA ARG A 224 -9.01 1.68 18.13
C ARG A 224 -9.65 0.33 18.49
N PHE A 225 -9.39 -0.69 17.67
CA PHE A 225 -9.91 -2.04 17.87
C PHE A 225 -8.89 -2.99 18.52
N ARG A 226 -7.72 -2.48 18.95
CA ARG A 226 -6.72 -3.28 19.65
C ARG A 226 -7.04 -3.39 21.12
N ASP A 227 -7.06 -4.64 21.62
CA ASP A 227 -7.09 -4.90 23.04
C ASP A 227 -5.74 -4.57 23.72
N GLU A 228 -5.65 -4.80 25.02
CA GLU A 228 -4.44 -4.56 25.81
C GLU A 228 -3.25 -5.45 25.40
N PHE A 229 -3.51 -6.58 24.74
CA PHE A 229 -2.49 -7.48 24.20
C PHE A 229 -2.14 -7.18 22.74
N GLY A 230 -2.74 -6.15 22.14
CA GLY A 230 -2.53 -5.78 20.75
C GLY A 230 -3.25 -6.68 19.73
N SER A 231 -4.20 -7.52 20.19
CA SER A 231 -5.03 -8.32 19.28
C SER A 231 -6.16 -7.48 18.70
N LEU A 232 -6.41 -7.66 17.39
CA LEU A 232 -7.49 -6.99 16.69
C LEU A 232 -8.83 -7.63 17.08
N LYS A 233 -9.81 -6.81 17.50
CA LYS A 233 -11.17 -7.21 17.86
C LYS A 233 -12.16 -6.49 16.95
N LEU A 234 -12.68 -7.19 15.95
CA LEU A 234 -13.69 -6.71 15.00
C LEU A 234 -15.05 -7.30 15.30
#